data_27fbd5c4ef3d7841f86d72e3350fa660
#
_entry.id   27fbd5c4ef3d7841f86d72e3350fa660
#
_cell.length_a   1.000
_cell.length_b   1.000
_cell.length_c   1.000
_cell.angle_alpha   90.00
_cell.angle_beta   90.00
_cell.angle_gamma   90.00
#
_symmetry.space_group_name_H-M   'P 1'
#
loop_
_entity.id
_entity.type
_entity.pdbx_description
1 polymer ?
#
loop_
_entity_poly.entity_id
_entity_poly.type
_entity_poly.pdbx_seq_one_letter_code
_entity_poly.pdbx_strand_id
1 'polypeptide(L)'
;VVPAALGRLPAKLQNRLRITQQCRPEDLDRVRASYSNLKLDATLNSFFADLPERIATAHLVIGRSGASTVAELSAIGRPAILVPYPHAVDDHQAGNAHAIDDAGGGWLMSEDTFTPEALAKRLDSLFGLPVVLKRTAANARAAGRPKAVDELADMVAEVISNGANGGG
;
A
#
# COMPACT_ATOMS: atom_id res chain seq x y z
N VAL A 1 -2.83 5.12 -15.00
CA VAL A 1 -1.38 5.03 -14.77
C VAL A 1 -0.94 3.56 -14.70
N VAL A 2 -1.43 2.75 -13.75
CA VAL A 2 -0.87 1.41 -13.45
C VAL A 2 -0.85 0.47 -14.67
N PRO A 3 -1.94 0.21 -15.43
CA PRO A 3 -1.87 -0.68 -16.58
C PRO A 3 -0.84 -0.21 -17.63
N ALA A 4 -0.81 1.09 -17.90
CA ALA A 4 0.13 1.66 -18.86
C ALA A 4 1.60 1.55 -18.41
N ALA A 5 1.88 1.63 -17.11
CA ALA A 5 3.20 1.41 -16.56
C ALA A 5 3.64 -0.05 -16.70
N LEU A 6 2.75 -0.99 -16.35
CA LEU A 6 3.03 -2.42 -16.48
C LEU A 6 3.29 -2.85 -17.92
N GLY A 7 2.58 -2.25 -18.89
CA GLY A 7 2.82 -2.47 -20.30
C GLY A 7 4.19 -1.98 -20.83
N ARG A 8 4.87 -1.11 -20.07
CA ARG A 8 6.24 -0.61 -20.40
C ARG A 8 7.36 -1.48 -19.82
N LEU A 9 7.04 -2.41 -18.96
CA LEU A 9 8.04 -3.30 -18.38
C LEU A 9 8.61 -4.27 -19.43
N PRO A 10 9.83 -4.79 -19.24
CA PRO A 10 10.37 -5.83 -20.11
C PRO A 10 9.45 -7.05 -20.19
N ALA A 11 9.30 -7.65 -21.36
CA ALA A 11 8.40 -8.79 -21.58
C ALA A 11 8.67 -9.96 -20.60
N LYS A 12 9.94 -10.22 -20.29
CA LYS A 12 10.34 -11.23 -19.30
C LYS A 12 9.74 -10.98 -17.92
N LEU A 13 9.57 -9.72 -17.55
CA LEU A 13 8.94 -9.34 -16.27
C LEU A 13 7.43 -9.40 -16.38
N GLN A 14 6.85 -8.86 -17.46
CA GLN A 14 5.41 -8.91 -17.71
C GLN A 14 4.84 -10.33 -17.61
N ASN A 15 5.51 -11.31 -18.21
CA ASN A 15 5.10 -12.72 -18.20
C ASN A 15 5.10 -13.38 -16.80
N ARG A 16 5.67 -12.72 -15.81
CA ARG A 16 5.73 -13.19 -14.42
C ARG A 16 4.80 -12.45 -13.47
N LEU A 17 4.14 -11.40 -13.97
CA LEU A 17 3.23 -10.61 -13.15
C LEU A 17 1.95 -11.38 -12.86
N ARG A 18 1.51 -11.31 -11.62
CA ARG A 18 0.15 -11.62 -11.17
C ARG A 18 -0.41 -10.33 -10.61
N ILE A 19 -1.46 -9.82 -11.23
CA ILE A 19 -2.00 -8.50 -10.93
C ILE A 19 -3.36 -8.68 -10.28
N THR A 20 -3.54 -8.03 -9.13
CA THR A 20 -4.84 -7.83 -8.50
C THR A 20 -5.05 -6.34 -8.36
N GLN A 21 -6.15 -5.83 -8.88
CA GLN A 21 -6.46 -4.40 -8.78
C GLN A 21 -7.92 -4.20 -8.38
N GLN A 22 -8.11 -3.49 -7.29
CA GLN A 22 -9.41 -2.94 -6.94
C GLN A 22 -9.60 -1.61 -7.67
N CYS A 23 -10.77 -1.40 -8.27
CA CYS A 23 -11.13 -0.16 -8.92
C CYS A 23 -12.64 0.10 -8.78
N ARG A 24 -13.06 1.34 -8.97
CA ARG A 24 -14.47 1.70 -8.87
C ARG A 24 -15.31 0.91 -9.88
N PRO A 25 -16.58 0.61 -9.58
CA PRO A 25 -17.45 -0.11 -10.52
C PRO A 25 -17.48 0.51 -11.92
N GLU A 26 -17.54 1.84 -12.02
CA GLU A 26 -17.57 2.60 -13.25
C GLU A 26 -16.29 2.52 -14.07
N ASP A 27 -15.17 2.17 -13.44
CA ASP A 27 -13.85 2.05 -14.08
C ASP A 27 -13.52 0.61 -14.54
N LEU A 28 -14.26 -0.40 -14.08
CA LEU A 28 -13.92 -1.82 -14.28
C LEU A 28 -13.72 -2.19 -15.75
N ASP A 29 -14.66 -1.81 -16.61
CA ASP A 29 -14.61 -2.19 -18.03
C ASP A 29 -13.45 -1.49 -18.75
N ARG A 30 -13.21 -0.22 -18.44
CA ARG A 30 -12.09 0.54 -19.01
C ARG A 30 -10.75 -0.05 -18.56
N VAL A 31 -10.61 -0.42 -17.29
CA VAL A 31 -9.38 -1.01 -16.76
C VAL A 31 -9.17 -2.42 -17.33
N ARG A 32 -10.24 -3.23 -17.46
CA ARG A 32 -10.19 -4.55 -18.07
C ARG A 32 -9.72 -4.48 -19.53
N ALA A 33 -10.29 -3.57 -20.30
CA ALA A 33 -9.86 -3.34 -21.69
C ALA A 33 -8.37 -2.94 -21.76
N SER A 34 -7.90 -2.10 -20.84
CA SER A 34 -6.49 -1.70 -20.79
C SER A 34 -5.55 -2.88 -20.57
N TYR A 35 -5.86 -3.80 -19.64
CA TYR A 35 -5.05 -5.00 -19.39
C TYR A 35 -5.13 -5.99 -20.56
N SER A 36 -6.32 -6.20 -21.14
CA SER A 36 -6.52 -7.09 -22.29
C SER A 36 -5.71 -6.64 -23.51
N ASN A 37 -5.72 -5.34 -23.82
CA ASN A 37 -4.94 -4.78 -24.91
C ASN A 37 -3.42 -4.97 -24.73
N LEU A 38 -2.96 -5.02 -23.50
CA LEU A 38 -1.57 -5.27 -23.14
C LEU A 38 -1.26 -6.76 -22.99
N LYS A 39 -2.24 -7.64 -23.13
CA LYS A 39 -2.13 -9.09 -22.90
C LYS A 39 -1.61 -9.43 -21.49
N LEU A 40 -1.97 -8.62 -20.50
CA LEU A 40 -1.65 -8.83 -19.09
C LEU A 40 -2.87 -9.43 -18.38
N ASP A 41 -2.65 -10.53 -17.67
CA ASP A 41 -3.69 -11.14 -16.85
C ASP A 41 -3.83 -10.39 -15.52
N ALA A 42 -5.06 -9.94 -15.22
CA ALA A 42 -5.35 -9.17 -14.02
C ALA A 42 -6.70 -9.58 -13.42
N THR A 43 -6.69 -9.86 -12.13
CA THR A 43 -7.92 -10.02 -11.33
C THR A 43 -8.43 -8.64 -10.93
N LEU A 44 -9.62 -8.29 -11.43
CA LEU A 44 -10.24 -6.99 -11.20
C LEU A 44 -11.54 -7.13 -10.45
N ASN A 45 -11.74 -6.33 -9.42
CA ASN A 45 -13.02 -6.23 -8.71
C ASN A 45 -13.21 -4.83 -8.13
N SER A 46 -14.45 -4.48 -7.82
CA SER A 46 -14.77 -3.24 -7.08
C SER A 46 -14.54 -3.37 -5.58
N PHE A 47 -14.56 -4.61 -5.08
CA PHE A 47 -14.31 -4.93 -3.67
C PHE A 47 -13.73 -6.34 -3.54
N PHE A 48 -12.78 -6.52 -2.62
CA PHE A 48 -12.21 -7.82 -2.24
C PHE A 48 -12.46 -8.06 -0.75
N ALA A 49 -13.23 -9.07 -0.41
CA ALA A 49 -13.46 -9.46 0.98
C ALA A 49 -12.20 -10.06 1.63
N ASP A 50 -11.32 -10.60 0.81
CA ASP A 50 -10.04 -11.23 1.17
C ASP A 50 -8.83 -10.30 0.91
N LEU A 51 -9.03 -8.97 1.04
CA LEU A 51 -7.96 -8.00 0.75
C LEU A 51 -6.71 -8.18 1.63
N PRO A 52 -6.82 -8.43 2.95
CA PRO A 52 -5.66 -8.67 3.80
C PRO A 52 -4.82 -9.87 3.34
N GLU A 53 -5.43 -10.97 2.93
CA GLU A 53 -4.77 -12.16 2.42
C GLU A 53 -4.06 -11.88 1.09
N ARG A 54 -4.69 -11.10 0.21
CA ARG A 54 -4.08 -10.65 -1.05
C ARG A 54 -2.87 -9.76 -0.80
N ILE A 55 -2.98 -8.83 0.13
CA ILE A 55 -1.85 -8.00 0.56
C ILE A 55 -0.75 -8.89 1.13
N ALA A 56 -1.09 -9.85 1.99
CA ALA A 56 -0.12 -10.75 2.62
C ALA A 56 0.66 -11.62 1.60
N THR A 57 0.09 -11.92 0.45
CA THR A 57 0.75 -12.69 -0.63
C THR A 57 1.41 -11.83 -1.70
N ALA A 58 1.14 -10.52 -1.74
CA ALA A 58 1.72 -9.60 -2.71
C ALA A 58 3.22 -9.37 -2.48
N HIS A 59 3.98 -9.15 -3.54
CA HIS A 59 5.38 -8.72 -3.43
C HIS A 59 5.50 -7.20 -3.25
N LEU A 60 4.54 -6.46 -3.76
CA LEU A 60 4.48 -5.00 -3.70
C LEU A 60 3.02 -4.56 -3.80
N VAL A 61 2.65 -3.56 -3.05
CA VAL A 61 1.34 -2.90 -3.13
C VAL A 61 1.50 -1.49 -3.70
N ILE A 62 0.54 -1.06 -4.52
CA ILE A 62 0.47 0.31 -5.02
C ILE A 62 -0.91 0.85 -4.62
N GLY A 63 -0.94 1.94 -3.88
CA GLY A 63 -2.21 2.48 -3.40
C GLY A 63 -2.13 3.86 -2.83
N ARG A 64 -3.28 4.37 -2.41
CA ARG A 64 -3.39 5.60 -1.61
C ARG A 64 -2.88 5.35 -0.20
N SER A 65 -2.45 6.41 0.48
CA SER A 65 -1.87 6.37 1.83
C SER A 65 -2.90 6.72 2.92
N GLY A 66 -4.13 6.23 2.78
CA GLY A 66 -5.12 6.33 3.85
C GLY A 66 -4.64 5.61 5.12
N ALA A 67 -5.08 6.08 6.30
CA ALA A 67 -4.62 5.56 7.59
C ALA A 67 -4.83 4.04 7.74
N SER A 68 -5.99 3.51 7.34
CA SER A 68 -6.28 2.07 7.37
C SER A 68 -5.33 1.28 6.46
N THR A 69 -5.11 1.77 5.23
CA THR A 69 -4.20 1.13 4.28
C THR A 69 -2.78 1.05 4.82
N VAL A 70 -2.28 2.15 5.38
CA VAL A 70 -0.93 2.21 5.96
C VAL A 70 -0.82 1.30 7.18
N ALA A 71 -1.83 1.27 8.05
CA ALA A 71 -1.88 0.37 9.20
C ALA A 71 -1.85 -1.10 8.78
N GLU A 72 -2.65 -1.50 7.80
CA GLU A 72 -2.69 -2.86 7.26
C GLU A 72 -1.35 -3.26 6.63
N LEU A 73 -0.78 -2.40 5.78
CA LEU A 73 0.51 -2.65 5.13
C LEU A 73 1.63 -2.85 6.15
N SER A 74 1.65 -2.03 7.20
CA SER A 74 2.64 -2.11 8.27
C SER A 74 2.43 -3.35 9.14
N ALA A 75 1.19 -3.66 9.53
CA ALA A 75 0.87 -4.85 10.33
C ALA A 75 1.24 -6.16 9.61
N ILE A 76 0.95 -6.23 8.31
CA ILE A 76 1.29 -7.38 7.47
C ILE A 76 2.78 -7.39 7.12
N GLY A 77 3.42 -6.23 7.07
CA GLY A 77 4.81 -6.07 6.65
C GLY A 77 4.96 -6.20 5.14
N ARG A 78 4.24 -5.36 4.38
CA ARG A 78 4.34 -5.35 2.90
C ARG A 78 4.89 -4.03 2.38
N PRO A 79 5.88 -4.08 1.46
CA PRO A 79 6.40 -2.88 0.85
C PRO A 79 5.34 -2.27 -0.06
N ALA A 80 5.26 -0.95 -0.08
CA ALA A 80 4.28 -0.24 -0.89
C ALA A 80 4.86 0.96 -1.62
N ILE A 81 4.29 1.26 -2.78
CA ILE A 81 4.36 2.57 -3.40
C ILE A 81 3.08 3.30 -3.01
N LEU A 82 3.23 4.36 -2.22
CA LEU A 82 2.14 5.15 -1.69
C LEU A 82 1.97 6.44 -2.49
N VAL A 83 0.77 6.66 -2.97
CA VAL A 83 0.40 7.83 -3.77
C VAL A 83 -0.63 8.64 -2.98
N PRO A 84 -0.23 9.65 -2.20
CA PRO A 84 -1.16 10.47 -1.44
C PRO A 84 -2.20 11.13 -2.34
N TYR A 85 -3.44 11.25 -1.83
CA TYR A 85 -4.46 12.02 -2.52
C TYR A 85 -4.26 13.52 -2.23
N PRO A 86 -4.03 14.35 -3.26
CA PRO A 86 -3.59 15.74 -3.05
C PRO A 86 -4.65 16.66 -2.43
N HIS A 87 -5.92 16.25 -2.42
CA HIS A 87 -7.03 16.99 -1.84
C HIS A 87 -7.56 16.33 -0.55
N ALA A 88 -6.75 15.52 0.12
CA ALA A 88 -7.11 14.98 1.43
C ALA A 88 -7.19 16.13 2.46
N VAL A 89 -8.22 16.11 3.31
CA VAL A 89 -8.36 17.08 4.40
C VAL A 89 -7.10 17.06 5.25
N ASP A 90 -6.55 18.23 5.56
CA ASP A 90 -5.36 18.43 6.40
C ASP A 90 -4.10 17.64 5.98
N ASP A 91 -3.99 17.26 4.69
CA ASP A 91 -2.83 16.56 4.11
C ASP A 91 -2.45 15.25 4.82
N HIS A 92 -3.38 14.63 5.55
CA HIS A 92 -3.14 13.39 6.32
C HIS A 92 -2.53 12.27 5.50
N GLN A 93 -2.88 12.16 4.20
CA GLN A 93 -2.33 11.11 3.36
C GLN A 93 -0.86 11.32 3.06
N ALA A 94 -0.41 12.56 2.88
CA ALA A 94 1.01 12.85 2.69
C ALA A 94 1.79 12.53 3.97
N GLY A 95 1.31 12.95 5.14
CA GLY A 95 1.91 12.59 6.43
C GLY A 95 2.06 11.08 6.64
N ASN A 96 1.01 10.32 6.33
CA ASN A 96 1.04 8.85 6.42
C ASN A 96 2.07 8.23 5.47
N ALA A 97 2.16 8.74 4.22
CA ALA A 97 3.12 8.24 3.24
C ALA A 97 4.56 8.57 3.63
N HIS A 98 4.81 9.78 4.12
CA HIS A 98 6.12 10.17 4.63
C HIS A 98 6.57 9.29 5.79
N ALA A 99 5.71 9.02 6.77
CA ALA A 99 6.04 8.18 7.91
C ALA A 99 6.52 6.76 7.49
N ILE A 100 5.92 6.19 6.46
CA ILE A 100 6.33 4.88 5.92
C ILE A 100 7.61 4.98 5.08
N ASP A 101 7.77 6.03 4.28
CA ASP A 101 8.97 6.26 3.46
C ASP A 101 10.18 6.50 4.36
N ASP A 102 10.07 7.36 5.36
CA ASP A 102 11.12 7.66 6.36
C ASP A 102 11.54 6.42 7.16
N ALA A 103 10.58 5.54 7.47
CA ALA A 103 10.87 4.25 8.08
C ALA A 103 11.51 3.23 7.10
N GLY A 104 11.60 3.56 5.82
CA GLY A 104 12.07 2.66 4.77
C GLY A 104 11.12 1.49 4.49
N GLY A 105 9.86 1.60 4.90
CA GLY A 105 8.80 0.59 4.73
C GLY A 105 8.06 0.66 3.40
N GLY A 106 8.32 1.69 2.60
CA GLY A 106 7.69 1.92 1.31
C GLY A 106 8.34 3.06 0.55
N TRP A 107 7.67 3.54 -0.47
CA TRP A 107 8.11 4.68 -1.30
C TRP A 107 6.93 5.61 -1.54
N LEU A 108 7.14 6.89 -1.29
CA LEU A 108 6.20 7.92 -1.67
C LEU A 108 6.39 8.29 -3.14
N MET A 109 5.30 8.37 -3.89
CA MET A 109 5.22 9.02 -5.19
C MET A 109 4.07 10.03 -5.15
N SER A 110 4.37 11.31 -5.34
CA SER A 110 3.31 12.33 -5.42
C SER A 110 2.45 12.18 -6.67
N GLU A 111 1.22 12.66 -6.64
CA GLU A 111 0.27 12.51 -7.75
C GLU A 111 0.80 13.10 -9.07
N ASP A 112 1.50 14.22 -9.02
CA ASP A 112 2.12 14.89 -10.17
C ASP A 112 3.28 14.08 -10.79
N THR A 113 3.99 13.31 -9.98
CA THR A 113 5.08 12.44 -10.43
C THR A 113 4.62 11.01 -10.75
N PHE A 114 3.39 10.64 -10.39
CA PHE A 114 2.82 9.31 -10.62
C PHE A 114 2.40 9.11 -12.07
N THR A 115 3.40 9.08 -12.97
CA THR A 115 3.22 8.84 -14.40
C THR A 115 3.48 7.37 -14.77
N PRO A 116 2.98 6.88 -15.92
CA PRO A 116 3.28 5.53 -16.40
C PRO A 116 4.79 5.28 -16.55
N GLU A 117 5.53 6.27 -17.00
CA GLU A 117 6.98 6.19 -17.21
C GLU A 117 7.74 6.08 -15.89
N ALA A 118 7.42 6.96 -14.94
CA ALA A 118 8.08 6.99 -13.63
C ALA A 118 7.77 5.71 -12.84
N LEU A 119 6.52 5.27 -12.86
CA LEU A 119 6.11 4.03 -12.20
C LEU A 119 6.78 2.81 -12.84
N ALA A 120 6.83 2.71 -14.17
CA ALA A 120 7.49 1.60 -14.86
C ALA A 120 8.98 1.52 -14.49
N LYS A 121 9.70 2.65 -14.51
CA LYS A 121 11.10 2.71 -14.09
C LYS A 121 11.29 2.27 -12.65
N ARG A 122 10.42 2.70 -11.75
CA ARG A 122 10.46 2.29 -10.33
C ARG A 122 10.24 0.80 -10.18
N LEU A 123 9.22 0.24 -10.84
CA LEU A 123 8.89 -1.18 -10.78
C LEU A 123 10.01 -2.06 -11.34
N ASP A 124 10.59 -1.68 -12.48
CA ASP A 124 11.71 -2.42 -13.09
C ASP A 124 12.91 -2.48 -12.14
N SER A 125 13.26 -1.34 -11.53
CA SER A 125 14.32 -1.28 -10.52
C SER A 125 14.03 -2.16 -9.30
N LEU A 126 12.82 -2.11 -8.75
CA LEU A 126 12.45 -2.85 -7.54
C LEU A 126 12.39 -4.36 -7.79
N PHE A 127 11.82 -4.79 -8.89
CA PHE A 127 11.75 -6.22 -9.24
C PHE A 127 13.10 -6.78 -9.71
N GLY A 128 14.01 -5.92 -10.16
CA GLY A 128 15.41 -6.28 -10.42
C GLY A 128 16.24 -6.53 -9.15
N LEU A 129 15.79 -6.04 -7.99
CA LEU A 129 16.50 -6.09 -6.71
C LEU A 129 15.64 -6.69 -5.58
N PRO A 130 15.37 -8.01 -5.58
CA PRO A 130 14.48 -8.65 -4.59
C PRO A 130 14.92 -8.42 -3.13
N VAL A 131 16.21 -8.21 -2.87
CA VAL A 131 16.74 -7.90 -1.54
C VAL A 131 16.19 -6.58 -1.00
N VAL A 132 15.96 -5.61 -1.87
CA VAL A 132 15.38 -4.31 -1.50
C VAL A 132 13.94 -4.50 -1.03
N LEU A 133 13.13 -5.25 -1.79
CA LEU A 133 11.74 -5.56 -1.39
C LEU A 133 11.68 -6.28 -0.04
N LYS A 134 12.57 -7.26 0.20
CA LYS A 134 12.62 -7.98 1.48
C LYS A 134 12.96 -7.05 2.64
N ARG A 135 13.96 -6.16 2.46
CA ARG A 135 14.35 -5.21 3.50
C ARG A 135 13.22 -4.21 3.76
N THR A 136 12.61 -3.68 2.72
CA THR A 136 11.48 -2.74 2.86
C THR A 136 10.28 -3.40 3.55
N ALA A 137 9.99 -4.68 3.26
CA ALA A 137 8.96 -5.45 3.95
C ALA A 137 9.25 -5.57 5.47
N ALA A 138 10.49 -5.86 5.84
CA ALA A 138 10.91 -5.93 7.24
C ALA A 138 10.77 -4.57 7.94
N ASN A 139 11.17 -3.48 7.28
CA ASN A 139 11.04 -2.13 7.80
C ASN A 139 9.57 -1.72 7.97
N ALA A 140 8.71 -2.03 6.98
CA ALA A 140 7.27 -1.78 7.08
C ALA A 140 6.68 -2.48 8.33
N ARG A 141 7.05 -3.75 8.54
CA ARG A 141 6.61 -4.50 9.71
C ARG A 141 7.12 -3.91 11.03
N ALA A 142 8.36 -3.43 11.05
CA ALA A 142 8.94 -2.81 12.24
C ALA A 142 8.28 -1.45 12.59
N ALA A 143 7.80 -0.71 11.58
CA ALA A 143 7.04 0.51 11.76
C ALA A 143 5.59 0.29 12.20
N GLY A 144 5.07 -0.92 12.01
CA GLY A 144 3.71 -1.30 12.41
C GLY A 144 3.55 -1.38 13.93
N ARG A 145 2.33 -1.10 14.40
CA ARG A 145 1.91 -1.25 15.79
C ARG A 145 0.79 -2.29 15.90
N PRO A 146 1.07 -3.59 15.74
CA PRO A 146 0.03 -4.62 15.74
C PRO A 146 -0.71 -4.74 17.07
N LYS A 147 -0.13 -4.24 18.16
CA LYS A 147 -0.71 -4.23 19.51
C LYS A 147 -1.33 -2.88 19.91
N ALA A 148 -1.49 -1.94 18.98
CA ALA A 148 -1.99 -0.60 19.31
C ALA A 148 -3.37 -0.62 20.00
N VAL A 149 -4.23 -1.58 19.65
CA VAL A 149 -5.56 -1.73 20.28
C VAL A 149 -5.42 -2.20 21.73
N ASP A 150 -4.55 -3.18 21.99
CA ASP A 150 -4.31 -3.70 23.32
C ASP A 150 -3.65 -2.62 24.20
N GLU A 151 -2.64 -1.94 23.67
CA GLU A 151 -1.95 -0.81 24.34
C GLU A 151 -2.94 0.32 24.70
N LEU A 152 -3.87 0.65 23.80
CA LEU A 152 -4.91 1.64 24.06
C LEU A 152 -5.89 1.17 25.15
N ALA A 153 -6.30 -0.09 25.10
CA ALA A 153 -7.19 -0.66 26.10
C ALA A 153 -6.55 -0.64 27.49
N ASP A 154 -5.25 -0.99 27.57
CA ASP A 154 -4.48 -0.93 28.82
C ASP A 154 -4.38 0.50 29.37
N MET A 155 -4.09 1.49 28.51
CA MET A 155 -4.06 2.90 28.89
C MET A 155 -5.42 3.39 29.44
N VAL A 156 -6.52 3.01 28.80
CA VAL A 156 -7.87 3.37 29.24
C VAL A 156 -8.18 2.73 30.60
N ALA A 157 -7.84 1.46 30.77
CA ALA A 157 -8.02 0.75 32.04
C ALA A 157 -7.22 1.41 33.18
N GLU A 158 -5.98 1.83 32.91
CA GLU A 158 -5.11 2.52 33.87
C GLU A 158 -5.69 3.89 34.28
N VAL A 159 -6.19 4.68 33.33
CA VAL A 159 -6.84 5.96 33.61
C VAL A 159 -8.09 5.79 34.47
N ILE A 160 -8.92 4.79 34.18
CA ILE A 160 -10.12 4.48 34.96
C ILE A 160 -9.75 4.08 36.39
N SER A 161 -8.75 3.20 36.57
CA SER A 161 -8.32 2.73 37.89
C SER A 161 -7.71 3.85 38.74
N ASN A 162 -6.94 4.75 38.16
CA ASN A 162 -6.33 5.89 38.81
C ASN A 162 -7.37 6.97 39.15
N GLY A 163 -8.36 7.18 38.30
CA GLY A 163 -9.49 8.09 38.55
C GLY A 163 -10.42 7.63 39.68
N ALA A 164 -10.58 6.32 39.85
CA ALA A 164 -11.37 5.74 40.94
C ALA A 164 -10.67 5.87 42.35
N ASN A 165 -9.36 5.96 42.37
CA ASN A 165 -8.57 6.07 43.62
C ASN A 165 -8.27 7.52 44.05
N GLY A 166 -8.61 8.53 43.22
CA GLY A 166 -8.36 9.96 43.51
C GLY A 166 -9.53 10.74 44.10
N GLY A 167 -10.64 10.09 44.45
CA GLY A 167 -11.87 10.68 44.97
C GLY A 167 -12.16 10.30 46.43
N GLY A 168 -11.20 10.53 47.31
CA GLY A 168 -11.36 10.36 48.74
C GLY A 168 -10.99 11.64 49.50
#